data_324916508c5d0b0973945ed9645baae6
#
_entry.id   324916508c5d0b0973945ed9645baae6
#
_cell.length_a   1.000
_cell.length_b   1.000
_cell.length_c   1.000
_cell.angle_alpha   90.00
_cell.angle_beta   90.00
_cell.angle_gamma   90.00
#
_symmetry.space_group_name_H-M   'P 1'
#
loop_
_entity.id
_entity.type
_entity.pdbx_description
1 polymer ?
#
loop_
_entity_poly.entity_id
_entity_poly.type
_entity_poly.pdbx_seq_one_letter_code
_entity_poly.pdbx_strand_id
1 'polypeptide(L)'
;MAQIAFTANLVAPVELKFAASGKAVAKGRVAENHRAKDPNTGEWGDAGTTWRNIVAFGAQAEKLAEVPKGASLVVMGRESSRAYQKDGEDRQWTEVAVDAFGVVPKGQQSSPRPSPQGEQWNNAQQYGSGTGGGAQWPAAAQPGSGYDNQVPF
;
A
#
# COMPACT_ATOMS: atom_id res chain seq x y z
N MET A 1 -3.38 -13.07 -23.38
CA MET A 1 -3.71 -12.04 -22.37
C MET A 1 -3.21 -12.53 -21.04
N ALA A 2 -2.33 -11.76 -20.39
CA ALA A 2 -1.84 -12.07 -19.05
C ALA A 2 -2.65 -11.28 -18.02
N GLN A 3 -3.02 -11.92 -16.91
CA GLN A 3 -3.60 -11.22 -15.77
C GLN A 3 -2.48 -10.64 -14.94
N ILE A 4 -2.55 -9.36 -14.65
CA ILE A 4 -1.52 -8.62 -13.91
C ILE A 4 -2.15 -7.77 -12.82
N ALA A 5 -1.36 -7.53 -11.78
CA ALA A 5 -1.69 -6.57 -10.72
C ALA A 5 -0.42 -5.76 -10.41
N PHE A 6 -0.57 -4.45 -10.29
CA PHE A 6 0.55 -3.56 -10.02
C PHE A 6 0.08 -2.28 -9.33
N THR A 7 1.03 -1.57 -8.74
CA THR A 7 0.80 -0.25 -8.15
C THR A 7 1.49 0.81 -9.01
N ALA A 8 0.76 1.84 -9.40
CA ALA A 8 1.30 2.90 -10.25
C ALA A 8 0.67 4.26 -9.93
N ASN A 9 1.30 5.32 -10.41
CA ASN A 9 0.80 6.68 -10.27
C ASN A 9 0.16 7.17 -11.56
N LEU A 10 -0.99 7.80 -11.47
CA LEU A 10 -1.67 8.40 -12.61
C LEU A 10 -0.91 9.66 -13.06
N VAL A 11 -0.35 9.64 -14.27
CA VAL A 11 0.53 10.72 -14.76
C VAL A 11 -0.17 11.81 -15.53
N ALA A 12 -1.36 11.53 -16.02
CA ALA A 12 -2.21 12.48 -16.75
C ALA A 12 -3.67 12.33 -16.32
N PRO A 13 -4.51 13.34 -16.53
CA PRO A 13 -5.95 13.20 -16.36
C PRO A 13 -6.48 12.05 -17.21
N VAL A 14 -7.45 11.32 -16.67
CA VAL A 14 -8.13 10.23 -17.39
C VAL A 14 -9.07 10.81 -18.44
N GLU A 15 -9.01 10.28 -19.64
CA GLU A 15 -9.89 10.64 -20.74
C GLU A 15 -11.13 9.74 -20.71
N LEU A 16 -12.28 10.31 -20.36
CA LEU A 16 -13.57 9.61 -20.41
C LEU A 16 -14.26 9.87 -21.73
N LYS A 17 -14.66 8.81 -22.42
CA LYS A 17 -15.43 8.85 -23.66
C LYS A 17 -16.60 7.86 -23.58
N PHE A 18 -17.66 8.14 -24.30
CA PHE A 18 -18.77 7.23 -24.44
C PHE A 18 -18.77 6.62 -25.85
N ALA A 19 -18.83 5.30 -25.91
CA ALA A 19 -18.98 4.59 -27.17
C ALA A 19 -20.36 4.86 -27.79
N ALA A 20 -20.54 4.57 -29.07
CA ALA A 20 -21.84 4.71 -29.74
C ALA A 20 -22.96 3.87 -29.08
N SER A 21 -22.59 2.82 -28.35
CA SER A 21 -23.49 2.00 -27.53
C SER A 21 -23.85 2.62 -26.17
N GLY A 22 -23.38 3.85 -25.87
CA GLY A 22 -23.56 4.50 -24.58
C GLY A 22 -22.66 4.00 -23.46
N LYS A 23 -21.77 3.03 -23.72
CA LYS A 23 -20.86 2.47 -22.73
C LYS A 23 -19.69 3.42 -22.47
N ALA A 24 -19.47 3.76 -21.20
CA ALA A 24 -18.33 4.57 -20.79
C ALA A 24 -17.01 3.84 -21.03
N VAL A 25 -16.01 4.54 -21.54
CA VAL A 25 -14.65 4.07 -21.75
C VAL A 25 -13.69 5.12 -21.24
N ALA A 26 -12.87 4.79 -20.28
CA ALA A 26 -11.85 5.68 -19.73
C ALA A 26 -10.46 5.18 -20.11
N LYS A 27 -9.61 6.10 -20.58
CA LYS A 27 -8.21 5.83 -20.90
C LYS A 27 -7.31 6.68 -20.04
N GLY A 28 -6.29 6.04 -19.48
CA GLY A 28 -5.31 6.72 -18.64
C GLY A 28 -3.91 6.21 -18.91
N ARG A 29 -2.91 6.99 -18.51
CA ARG A 29 -1.52 6.61 -18.51
C ARG A 29 -0.99 6.62 -17.09
N VAL A 30 -0.32 5.54 -16.72
CA VAL A 30 0.22 5.33 -15.38
C VAL A 30 1.72 5.05 -15.43
N ALA A 31 2.42 5.44 -14.37
CA ALA A 31 3.83 5.19 -14.16
C ALA A 31 4.00 4.25 -12.97
N GLU A 32 4.55 3.08 -13.22
CA GLU A 32 4.96 2.11 -12.22
C GLU A 32 6.43 2.34 -11.91
N ASN A 33 6.72 2.87 -10.72
CA ASN A 33 8.09 3.14 -10.29
C ASN A 33 8.65 1.92 -9.58
N HIS A 34 9.80 1.47 -10.07
CA HIS A 34 10.52 0.34 -9.49
C HIS A 34 11.58 0.84 -8.52
N ARG A 35 11.65 0.23 -7.36
CA ARG A 35 12.71 0.49 -6.39
C ARG A 35 13.53 -0.77 -6.20
N ALA A 36 14.84 -0.64 -6.22
CA ALA A 36 15.75 -1.72 -5.92
C ALA A 36 16.69 -1.32 -4.80
N LYS A 37 17.11 -2.31 -4.03
CA LYS A 37 18.11 -2.12 -3.00
C LYS A 37 19.50 -2.27 -3.66
N ASP A 38 20.35 -1.25 -3.48
CA ASP A 38 21.74 -1.32 -3.93
C ASP A 38 22.48 -2.39 -3.12
N PRO A 39 23.06 -3.40 -3.76
CA PRO A 39 23.78 -4.46 -3.05
C PRO A 39 25.05 -3.96 -2.33
N ASN A 40 25.61 -2.83 -2.74
CA ASN A 40 26.84 -2.29 -2.16
C ASN A 40 26.58 -1.35 -0.99
N THR A 41 25.58 -0.46 -1.11
CA THR A 41 25.26 0.52 -0.06
C THR A 41 24.14 0.08 0.86
N GLY A 42 23.31 -0.86 0.41
CA GLY A 42 22.12 -1.30 1.14
C GLY A 42 20.97 -0.29 1.14
N GLU A 43 21.09 0.80 0.41
CA GLU A 43 20.06 1.83 0.27
C GLU A 43 19.06 1.49 -0.83
N TRP A 44 17.83 1.99 -0.66
CA TRP A 44 16.77 1.84 -1.65
C TRP A 44 16.83 2.99 -2.66
N GLY A 45 17.21 2.68 -3.90
CA GLY A 45 17.25 3.62 -5.01
C GLY A 45 16.12 3.42 -6.02
N ASP A 46 16.06 4.33 -7.00
CA ASP A 46 15.19 4.23 -8.16
C ASP A 46 15.79 3.23 -9.15
N ALA A 47 15.02 2.20 -9.51
CA ALA A 47 15.42 1.16 -10.48
C ALA A 47 14.76 1.36 -11.85
N GLY A 48 14.06 2.47 -12.04
CA GLY A 48 13.40 2.81 -13.30
C GLY A 48 11.89 2.90 -13.20
N THR A 49 11.28 3.26 -14.31
CA THR A 49 9.83 3.45 -14.41
C THR A 49 9.26 2.70 -15.61
N THR A 50 8.25 1.88 -15.39
CA THR A 50 7.47 1.26 -16.46
C THR A 50 6.22 2.08 -16.73
N TRP A 51 6.05 2.50 -17.99
CA TRP A 51 4.89 3.23 -18.45
C TRP A 51 3.84 2.28 -18.99
N ARG A 52 2.62 2.38 -18.50
CA ARG A 52 1.50 1.55 -18.97
C ARG A 52 0.31 2.41 -19.38
N ASN A 53 -0.40 1.95 -20.40
CA ASN A 53 -1.69 2.51 -20.76
C ASN A 53 -2.76 1.63 -20.13
N ILE A 54 -3.74 2.25 -19.47
CA ILE A 54 -4.86 1.55 -18.84
C ILE A 54 -6.15 1.95 -19.54
N VAL A 55 -7.05 1.00 -19.69
CA VAL A 55 -8.41 1.24 -20.20
C VAL A 55 -9.43 0.59 -19.27
N ALA A 56 -10.43 1.36 -18.87
CA ALA A 56 -11.56 0.89 -18.06
C ALA A 56 -12.86 1.03 -18.84
N PHE A 57 -13.84 0.20 -18.51
CA PHE A 57 -15.14 0.16 -19.17
C PHE A 57 -16.30 0.25 -18.18
N GLY A 58 -17.42 0.86 -18.61
CA GLY A 58 -18.64 0.97 -17.82
C GLY A 58 -18.44 1.72 -16.50
N ALA A 59 -19.02 1.23 -15.43
CA ALA A 59 -18.93 1.86 -14.11
C ALA A 59 -17.49 2.07 -13.60
N GLN A 60 -16.56 1.21 -13.98
CA GLN A 60 -15.14 1.40 -13.65
C GLN A 60 -14.53 2.58 -14.39
N ALA A 61 -14.98 2.86 -15.62
CA ALA A 61 -14.52 4.00 -16.39
C ALA A 61 -14.92 5.33 -15.75
N GLU A 62 -16.17 5.44 -15.30
CA GLU A 62 -16.68 6.62 -14.64
C GLU A 62 -15.92 6.91 -13.34
N LYS A 63 -15.74 5.89 -12.50
CA LYS A 63 -14.96 6.00 -11.25
C LYS A 63 -13.50 6.35 -11.49
N LEU A 64 -12.89 5.79 -12.52
CA LEU A 64 -11.49 6.07 -12.86
C LEU A 64 -11.32 7.52 -13.33
N ALA A 65 -12.32 8.08 -14.02
CA ALA A 65 -12.30 9.46 -14.48
C ALA A 65 -12.35 10.49 -13.34
N GLU A 66 -12.91 10.13 -12.19
CA GLU A 66 -12.94 10.97 -10.99
C GLU A 66 -11.59 11.03 -10.26
N VAL A 67 -10.67 10.12 -10.58
CA VAL A 67 -9.37 10.05 -9.91
C VAL A 67 -8.46 11.18 -10.38
N PRO A 68 -7.92 11.99 -9.45
CA PRO A 68 -7.07 13.12 -9.82
C PRO A 68 -5.70 12.63 -10.33
N LYS A 69 -5.11 13.42 -11.23
CA LYS A 69 -3.72 13.25 -11.65
C LYS A 69 -2.79 13.20 -10.44
N GLY A 70 -1.83 12.29 -10.47
CA GLY A 70 -0.85 12.08 -9.40
C GLY A 70 -1.35 11.17 -8.27
N ALA A 71 -2.58 10.65 -8.36
CA ALA A 71 -3.03 9.63 -7.42
C ALA A 71 -2.28 8.31 -7.61
N SER A 72 -1.99 7.63 -6.50
CA SER A 72 -1.48 6.27 -6.52
C SER A 72 -2.63 5.29 -6.62
N LEU A 73 -2.50 4.33 -7.53
CA LEU A 73 -3.52 3.32 -7.83
C LEU A 73 -2.94 1.93 -7.68
N VAL A 74 -3.72 1.04 -7.11
CA VAL A 74 -3.55 -0.41 -7.33
C VAL A 74 -4.47 -0.78 -8.48
N VAL A 75 -3.91 -1.37 -9.51
CA VAL A 75 -4.65 -1.78 -10.72
C VAL A 75 -4.54 -3.28 -10.87
N MET A 76 -5.66 -3.93 -11.11
CA MET A 76 -5.76 -5.33 -11.48
C MET A 76 -6.49 -5.44 -12.80
N GLY A 77 -5.93 -6.19 -13.73
CA GLY A 77 -6.51 -6.28 -15.07
C GLY A 77 -5.80 -7.28 -15.97
N ARG A 78 -6.13 -7.19 -17.24
CA ARG A 78 -5.59 -8.07 -18.30
C ARG A 78 -4.73 -7.25 -19.24
N GLU A 79 -3.48 -7.64 -19.35
CA GLU A 79 -2.54 -7.02 -20.27
C GLU A 79 -2.67 -7.62 -21.67
N SER A 80 -2.76 -6.76 -22.66
CA SER A 80 -2.71 -7.13 -24.05
C SER A 80 -1.65 -6.30 -24.78
N SER A 81 -0.85 -6.96 -25.58
CA SER A 81 0.14 -6.32 -26.44
C SER A 81 -0.25 -6.50 -27.89
N ARG A 82 -0.13 -5.41 -28.66
CA ARG A 82 -0.35 -5.42 -30.10
C ARG A 82 0.87 -4.82 -30.79
N ALA A 83 1.41 -5.55 -31.75
CA ALA A 83 2.40 -5.00 -32.65
C ALA A 83 1.71 -4.10 -33.67
N TYR A 84 2.28 -2.94 -33.94
CA TYR A 84 1.85 -2.04 -35.01
C TYR A 84 3.07 -1.41 -35.68
N GLN A 85 2.95 -1.15 -36.99
CA GLN A 85 3.98 -0.43 -37.71
C GLN A 85 3.64 1.06 -37.75
N LYS A 86 4.60 1.88 -37.36
CA LYS A 86 4.54 3.32 -37.51
C LYS A 86 5.89 3.82 -38.08
N ASP A 87 5.82 4.57 -39.16
CA ASP A 87 7.00 5.15 -39.84
C ASP A 87 8.02 4.10 -40.28
N GLY A 88 7.59 2.87 -40.64
CA GLY A 88 8.43 1.76 -41.04
C GLY A 88 9.12 1.02 -39.90
N GLU A 89 8.85 1.40 -38.65
CA GLU A 89 9.32 0.72 -37.42
C GLU A 89 8.24 -0.12 -36.80
N ASP A 90 8.60 -1.33 -36.39
CA ASP A 90 7.72 -2.21 -35.61
C ASP A 90 7.70 -1.69 -34.18
N ARG A 91 6.53 -1.28 -33.74
CA ARG A 91 6.29 -0.81 -32.36
C ARG A 91 5.30 -1.72 -31.67
N GLN A 92 5.47 -1.86 -30.37
CA GLN A 92 4.56 -2.60 -29.52
C GLN A 92 3.72 -1.65 -28.69
N TRP A 93 2.41 -1.79 -28.78
CA TRP A 93 1.46 -1.11 -27.92
C TRP A 93 0.97 -2.05 -26.83
N THR A 94 1.24 -1.70 -25.60
CA THR A 94 0.77 -2.46 -24.44
C THR A 94 -0.32 -1.68 -23.74
N GLU A 95 -1.45 -2.33 -23.53
CA GLU A 95 -2.62 -1.77 -22.85
C GLU A 95 -3.15 -2.76 -21.81
N VAL A 96 -3.55 -2.25 -20.65
CA VAL A 96 -4.14 -3.04 -19.58
C VAL A 96 -5.62 -2.72 -19.47
N ALA A 97 -6.46 -3.72 -19.78
CA ALA A 97 -7.88 -3.65 -19.51
C ALA A 97 -8.13 -3.83 -18.00
N VAL A 98 -8.60 -2.78 -17.36
CA VAL A 98 -8.81 -2.74 -15.91
C VAL A 98 -10.05 -3.55 -15.54
N ASP A 99 -9.88 -4.58 -14.74
CA ASP A 99 -10.97 -5.36 -14.14
C ASP A 99 -11.37 -4.78 -12.78
N ALA A 100 -10.39 -4.31 -12.00
CA ALA A 100 -10.61 -3.61 -10.74
C ALA A 100 -9.46 -2.62 -10.45
N PHE A 101 -9.75 -1.56 -9.73
CA PHE A 101 -8.72 -0.66 -9.22
C PHE A 101 -9.10 -0.10 -7.84
N GLY A 102 -8.12 0.37 -7.10
CA GLY A 102 -8.27 1.08 -5.85
C GLY A 102 -7.33 2.26 -5.78
N VAL A 103 -7.78 3.35 -5.18
CA VAL A 103 -6.92 4.51 -4.90
C VAL A 103 -6.18 4.25 -3.59
N VAL A 104 -4.86 4.29 -3.64
CA VAL A 104 -4.03 4.22 -2.43
C VAL A 104 -4.02 5.60 -1.79
N PRO A 105 -4.52 5.76 -0.57
CA PRO A 105 -4.42 7.04 0.11
C PRO A 105 -2.93 7.36 0.28
N LYS A 106 -2.51 8.54 -0.17
CA LYS A 106 -1.19 9.06 0.20
C LYS A 106 -1.21 9.16 1.72
N GLY A 107 -0.36 8.37 2.39
CA GLY A 107 -0.19 8.49 3.82
C GLY A 107 0.00 9.97 4.12
N GLN A 108 -0.85 10.54 4.95
CA GLN A 108 -0.53 11.80 5.58
C GLN A 108 0.87 11.56 6.15
N GLN A 109 1.86 12.34 5.71
CA GLN A 109 3.08 12.42 6.47
C GLN A 109 2.60 12.67 7.89
N SER A 110 2.73 11.63 8.71
CA SER A 110 2.44 11.76 10.13
C SER A 110 3.30 12.94 10.56
N SER A 111 2.66 14.08 10.78
CA SER A 111 3.25 15.16 11.56
C SER A 111 3.90 14.47 12.74
N PRO A 112 5.17 14.74 13.07
CA PRO A 112 5.82 14.07 14.18
C PRO A 112 4.82 14.16 15.32
N ARG A 113 4.30 13.02 15.72
CA ARG A 113 3.42 12.92 16.88
C ARG A 113 4.22 13.60 17.98
N PRO A 114 3.77 14.70 18.58
CA PRO A 114 4.50 15.26 19.70
C PRO A 114 4.66 14.09 20.65
N SER A 115 5.92 13.71 20.89
CA SER A 115 6.24 12.70 21.90
C SER A 115 5.49 13.15 23.14
N PRO A 116 4.71 12.29 23.80
CA PRO A 116 4.16 12.64 25.09
C PRO A 116 5.37 13.02 25.93
N GLN A 117 5.49 14.32 26.12
CA GLN A 117 6.52 14.93 26.95
C GLN A 117 6.31 14.26 28.28
N GLY A 118 7.32 13.51 28.71
CA GLY A 118 7.26 12.65 29.88
C GLY A 118 6.54 13.35 31.02
N GLU A 119 5.35 12.92 31.31
CA GLU A 119 4.79 13.15 32.61
C GLU A 119 5.72 12.47 33.58
N GLN A 120 6.54 13.31 34.13
CA GLN A 120 7.42 13.04 35.23
C GLN A 120 6.61 12.37 36.34
N TRP A 121 6.79 11.06 36.45
CA TRP A 121 6.29 10.27 37.58
C TRP A 121 7.06 10.63 38.83
N ASN A 122 7.12 11.95 39.14
CA ASN A 122 7.69 12.51 40.37
C ASN A 122 6.54 12.88 41.32
N ASN A 123 5.66 11.95 41.62
CA ASN A 123 4.74 12.16 42.73
C ASN A 123 4.52 10.89 43.54
N ALA A 124 5.58 10.19 43.90
CA ALA A 124 5.54 9.08 44.84
C ALA A 124 6.48 9.34 46.05
N GLN A 125 6.59 10.59 46.48
CA GLN A 125 7.23 10.91 47.75
C GLN A 125 6.53 12.10 48.41
N GLN A 126 5.31 11.92 48.83
CA GLN A 126 4.73 12.72 49.91
C GLN A 126 3.42 12.14 50.40
N TYR A 127 3.50 10.98 51.00
CA TYR A 127 2.59 10.64 52.11
C TYR A 127 3.46 10.02 53.23
N GLY A 128 3.80 10.92 54.13
CA GLY A 128 4.50 10.60 55.32
C GLY A 128 3.70 9.73 56.25
N SER A 129 4.46 9.00 56.99
CA SER A 129 4.22 8.57 58.39
C SER A 129 2.75 8.50 58.85
N GLY A 130 2.23 7.33 58.89
CA GLY A 130 1.05 6.93 59.60
C GLY A 130 1.19 5.47 60.03
N THR A 131 1.51 5.33 61.28
CA THR A 131 1.62 4.13 62.10
C THR A 131 0.50 3.11 61.84
N GLY A 132 0.85 1.81 61.77
CA GLY A 132 0.06 0.73 62.35
C GLY A 132 -0.56 -0.23 61.36
N GLY A 133 -0.26 -1.48 61.56
CA GLY A 133 -1.13 -2.60 61.11
C GLY A 133 -0.48 -3.53 60.11
N GLY A 134 0.16 -4.57 60.62
CA GLY A 134 0.64 -5.70 59.85
C GLY A 134 -0.48 -6.42 59.11
N ALA A 135 -0.28 -6.63 57.84
CA ALA A 135 -0.96 -7.67 57.09
C ALA A 135 0.10 -8.44 56.33
N GLN A 136 0.44 -9.58 56.86
CA GLN A 136 1.28 -10.58 56.24
C GLN A 136 0.55 -11.18 55.07
N TRP A 137 1.06 -11.04 53.89
CA TRP A 137 0.57 -11.73 52.70
C TRP A 137 1.14 -13.14 52.71
N PRO A 138 0.31 -14.21 52.56
CA PRO A 138 0.80 -15.55 52.48
C PRO A 138 1.58 -15.74 51.16
N ALA A 139 2.76 -16.34 51.26
CA ALA A 139 3.58 -16.72 50.15
C ALA A 139 2.82 -17.65 49.21
N ALA A 140 2.71 -17.26 47.94
CA ALA A 140 2.18 -18.11 46.89
C ALA A 140 3.14 -19.26 46.62
N ALA A 141 2.65 -20.48 46.71
CA ALA A 141 3.35 -21.71 46.38
C ALA A 141 3.74 -21.71 44.90
N GLN A 142 4.99 -22.06 44.62
CA GLN A 142 5.49 -22.35 43.29
C GLN A 142 4.82 -23.64 42.77
N PRO A 143 4.22 -23.62 41.56
CA PRO A 143 3.93 -24.89 40.90
C PRO A 143 5.19 -25.45 40.25
N GLY A 144 5.47 -26.69 40.54
CA GLY A 144 6.62 -27.44 40.09
C GLY A 144 6.67 -27.59 38.58
N SER A 145 7.90 -27.56 38.10
CA SER A 145 8.33 -27.93 36.77
C SER A 145 8.00 -29.43 36.47
N GLY A 146 7.28 -29.63 35.37
CA GLY A 146 7.04 -30.95 34.83
C GLY A 146 6.44 -30.82 33.44
N TYR A 147 7.28 -30.56 32.46
CA TYR A 147 6.91 -30.75 31.05
C TYR A 147 7.66 -31.95 30.50
N ASP A 148 6.97 -33.06 30.49
CA ASP A 148 7.36 -34.20 29.69
C ASP A 148 7.23 -33.85 28.21
N ASN A 149 8.37 -33.85 27.55
CA ASN A 149 8.55 -33.68 26.13
C ASN A 149 8.26 -35.00 25.42
N GLN A 150 7.01 -35.24 25.01
CA GLN A 150 6.72 -36.32 24.05
C GLN A 150 5.97 -35.73 22.87
N VAL A 151 6.67 -35.62 21.76
CA VAL A 151 6.13 -35.33 20.43
C VAL A 151 5.75 -36.68 19.81
N PRO A 152 4.49 -36.97 19.50
CA PRO A 152 4.14 -38.05 18.59
C PRO A 152 4.24 -37.57 17.15
N PHE A 153 4.78 -38.40 16.33
CA PHE A 153 4.98 -38.28 14.87
C PHE A 153 3.71 -37.96 14.10
#